data_4aee5474f6e6c9e4403ac9d306983fcc
#
_entry.id   4aee5474f6e6c9e4403ac9d306983fcc
#
_cell.length_a   1.000
_cell.length_b   1.000
_cell.length_c   1.000
_cell.angle_alpha   90.00
_cell.angle_beta   90.00
_cell.angle_gamma   90.00
#
_symmetry.space_group_name_H-M   'P 1'
#
loop_
_entity.id
_entity.type
_entity.pdbx_description
1 polymer ?
#
loop_
_entity_poly.entity_id
_entity_poly.type
_entity_poly.pdbx_seq_one_letter_code
_entity_poly.pdbx_strand_id
1 'polypeptide(L)'
;NGAERVIVSQWVRSPGVYYGVSRDKAGKELFSTTVIPNRGAWLEYETDSNDVFYVRIDKNRKLPVTTFIRALGLSSDAQILEFFGEDARIQATIEKDSTNNTEEALLEVYRKLRPGEPPTVDSAQSHLNALFFDARRYDLSRVGRYKYNKKLGIASRINGHIVAEPIINSRTGEV
;
A
#
# COMPACT_ATOMS: atom_id res chain seq x y z
N ASN A 1 -13.44 -40.98 2.08
CA ASN A 1 -14.81 -41.35 1.62
C ASN A 1 -14.82 -41.98 0.22
N GLY A 2 -13.67 -42.37 -0.35
CA GLY A 2 -13.59 -43.12 -1.61
C GLY A 2 -14.00 -42.37 -2.90
N ALA A 3 -14.28 -41.08 -2.83
CA ALA A 3 -14.61 -40.31 -4.03
C ALA A 3 -13.32 -39.91 -4.79
N GLU A 4 -13.27 -40.25 -6.04
CA GLU A 4 -12.20 -39.78 -6.94
C GLU A 4 -12.35 -38.27 -7.17
N ARG A 5 -11.26 -37.52 -6.99
CA ARG A 5 -11.24 -36.07 -7.16
C ARG A 5 -10.01 -35.65 -7.95
N VAL A 6 -10.20 -34.63 -8.79
CA VAL A 6 -9.12 -34.03 -9.58
C VAL A 6 -9.02 -32.56 -9.19
N ILE A 7 -7.78 -32.10 -8.99
CA ILE A 7 -7.48 -30.68 -8.80
C ILE A 7 -7.33 -30.06 -10.18
N VAL A 8 -8.21 -29.13 -10.51
CA VAL A 8 -8.16 -28.41 -11.79
C VAL A 8 -7.21 -27.25 -11.67
N SER A 9 -6.25 -27.13 -12.59
CA SER A 9 -5.36 -25.97 -12.70
C SER A 9 -6.15 -24.73 -13.04
N GLN A 10 -5.87 -23.63 -12.32
CA GLN A 10 -6.52 -22.34 -12.55
C GLN A 10 -5.48 -21.29 -12.95
N TRP A 11 -5.89 -20.42 -13.85
CA TRP A 11 -5.09 -19.27 -14.26
C TRP A 11 -5.23 -18.16 -13.21
N VAL A 12 -4.09 -17.69 -12.70
CA VAL A 12 -4.02 -16.58 -11.77
C VAL A 12 -3.08 -15.52 -12.31
N ARG A 13 -3.27 -14.27 -11.90
CA ARG A 13 -2.32 -13.22 -12.22
C ARG A 13 -1.00 -13.49 -11.50
N SER A 14 0.11 -13.26 -12.21
CA SER A 14 1.43 -13.37 -11.59
C SER A 14 1.64 -12.29 -10.51
N PRO A 15 2.50 -12.53 -9.52
CA PRO A 15 2.88 -11.50 -8.56
C PRO A 15 3.38 -10.23 -9.26
N GLY A 16 3.05 -9.07 -8.70
CA GLY A 16 3.46 -7.78 -9.24
C GLY A 16 2.51 -6.64 -8.88
N VAL A 17 2.71 -5.49 -9.51
CA VAL A 17 1.87 -4.29 -9.35
C VAL A 17 1.09 -4.06 -10.63
N TYR A 18 -0.21 -3.84 -10.50
CA TYR A 18 -1.14 -3.63 -11.60
C TYR A 18 -1.86 -2.31 -11.42
N TYR A 19 -1.88 -1.48 -12.46
CA TYR A 19 -2.59 -0.22 -12.49
C TYR A 19 -3.84 -0.34 -13.34
N GLY A 20 -4.90 0.33 -12.93
CA GLY A 20 -6.15 0.40 -13.64
C GLY A 20 -6.74 1.82 -13.60
N VAL A 21 -7.49 2.15 -14.64
CA VAL A 21 -8.28 3.37 -14.73
C VAL A 21 -9.70 2.95 -15.07
N SER A 22 -10.65 3.50 -14.34
CA SER A 22 -12.08 3.35 -14.60
C SER A 22 -12.74 4.74 -14.62
N ARG A 23 -13.96 4.84 -15.13
CA ARG A 23 -14.72 6.09 -15.09
C ARG A 23 -15.98 5.90 -14.28
N ASP A 24 -16.29 6.88 -13.46
CA ASP A 24 -17.54 6.92 -12.74
C ASP A 24 -18.72 7.32 -13.66
N LYS A 25 -19.92 7.39 -13.10
CA LYS A 25 -21.14 7.77 -13.86
C LYS A 25 -21.08 9.20 -14.38
N ALA A 26 -20.26 10.07 -13.77
CA ALA A 26 -20.05 11.46 -14.17
C ALA A 26 -18.91 11.62 -15.19
N GLY A 27 -18.25 10.53 -15.58
CA GLY A 27 -17.13 10.55 -16.51
C GLY A 27 -15.76 10.85 -15.88
N LYS A 28 -15.70 11.03 -14.55
CA LYS A 28 -14.45 11.28 -13.81
C LYS A 28 -13.60 10.01 -13.81
N GLU A 29 -12.31 10.14 -14.06
CA GLU A 29 -11.37 9.04 -14.02
C GLU A 29 -11.04 8.67 -12.57
N LEU A 30 -11.20 7.40 -12.27
CA LEU A 30 -10.86 6.77 -11.01
C LEU A 30 -9.67 5.84 -11.22
N PHE A 31 -8.67 5.98 -10.37
CA PHE A 31 -7.43 5.22 -10.44
C PHE A 31 -7.47 4.08 -9.43
N SER A 32 -6.93 2.95 -9.85
CA SER A 32 -6.76 1.80 -8.97
C SER A 32 -5.36 1.19 -9.13
N THR A 33 -4.85 0.63 -8.06
CA THR A 33 -3.58 -0.08 -8.06
C THR A 33 -3.73 -1.33 -7.21
N THR A 34 -3.34 -2.48 -7.75
CA THR A 34 -3.36 -3.74 -7.02
C THR A 34 -1.96 -4.29 -6.90
N VAL A 35 -1.50 -4.52 -5.69
CA VAL A 35 -0.25 -5.22 -5.38
C VAL A 35 -0.59 -6.67 -5.06
N ILE A 36 -0.11 -7.58 -5.90
CA ILE A 36 -0.33 -9.03 -5.77
C ILE A 36 0.99 -9.66 -5.35
N PRO A 37 1.10 -10.19 -4.13
CA PRO A 37 2.25 -10.99 -3.72
C PRO A 37 2.15 -12.42 -4.26
N ASN A 38 3.25 -13.15 -4.25
CA ASN A 38 3.24 -14.59 -4.48
C ASN A 38 2.58 -15.34 -3.31
N ARG A 39 2.80 -14.84 -2.10
CA ARG A 39 2.19 -15.31 -0.86
C ARG A 39 1.92 -14.12 0.05
N GLY A 40 0.72 -14.07 0.63
CA GLY A 40 0.35 -13.05 1.58
C GLY A 40 -0.85 -12.19 1.14
N ALA A 41 -1.10 -11.14 1.90
CA ALA A 41 -2.23 -10.25 1.71
C ALA A 41 -2.09 -9.37 0.47
N TRP A 42 -3.17 -9.22 -0.28
CA TRP A 42 -3.24 -8.27 -1.38
C TRP A 42 -3.45 -6.86 -0.85
N LEU A 43 -2.85 -5.88 -1.53
CA LEU A 43 -3.12 -4.47 -1.32
C LEU A 43 -3.79 -3.90 -2.55
N GLU A 44 -4.98 -3.36 -2.37
CA GLU A 44 -5.75 -2.70 -3.42
C GLU A 44 -5.93 -1.23 -3.03
N TYR A 45 -5.38 -0.34 -3.84
CA TYR A 45 -5.54 1.11 -3.70
C TYR A 45 -6.58 1.60 -4.71
N GLU A 46 -7.45 2.48 -4.28
CA GLU A 46 -8.48 3.08 -5.15
C GLU A 46 -8.71 4.56 -4.81
N THR A 47 -9.00 5.36 -5.83
CA THR A 47 -9.53 6.72 -5.63
C THR A 47 -11.05 6.69 -5.76
N ASP A 48 -11.74 7.53 -5.00
CA ASP A 48 -13.17 7.73 -5.17
C ASP A 48 -13.48 9.03 -5.96
N SER A 49 -14.78 9.29 -6.17
CA SER A 49 -15.25 10.49 -6.85
C SER A 49 -14.91 11.81 -6.12
N ASN A 50 -14.57 11.75 -4.85
CA ASN A 50 -14.18 12.90 -4.02
C ASN A 50 -12.65 13.07 -3.93
N ASP A 51 -11.89 12.40 -4.77
CA ASP A 51 -10.42 12.39 -4.77
C ASP A 51 -9.77 11.81 -3.51
N VAL A 52 -10.51 11.07 -2.70
CA VAL A 52 -10.00 10.41 -1.52
C VAL A 52 -9.33 9.09 -1.91
N PHE A 53 -8.11 8.88 -1.43
CA PHE A 53 -7.41 7.61 -1.58
C PHE A 53 -7.82 6.62 -0.50
N TYR A 54 -8.20 5.44 -0.92
CA TYR A 54 -8.49 4.31 -0.05
C TYR A 54 -7.53 3.16 -0.27
N VAL A 55 -7.29 2.40 0.78
CA VAL A 55 -6.62 1.11 0.71
C VAL A 55 -7.53 0.01 1.24
N ARG A 56 -7.46 -1.14 0.60
CA ARG A 56 -8.13 -2.36 0.99
C ARG A 56 -7.09 -3.44 1.17
N ILE A 57 -7.10 -4.08 2.32
CA ILE A 57 -6.20 -5.17 2.66
C ILE A 57 -6.99 -6.46 2.58
N ASP A 58 -6.62 -7.35 1.65
CA ASP A 58 -7.15 -8.70 1.53
C ASP A 58 -8.69 -8.79 1.45
N LYS A 59 -9.32 -7.97 0.60
CA LYS A 59 -10.79 -7.89 0.42
C LYS A 59 -11.59 -7.36 1.63
N ASN A 60 -10.92 -6.90 2.67
CA ASN A 60 -11.58 -6.25 3.80
C ASN A 60 -12.19 -4.90 3.42
N ARG A 61 -12.90 -4.28 4.36
CA ARG A 61 -13.47 -2.95 4.15
C ARG A 61 -12.37 -1.92 3.91
N LYS A 62 -12.59 -1.04 2.95
CA LYS A 62 -11.66 0.04 2.63
C LYS A 62 -11.48 1.00 3.81
N LEU A 63 -10.30 1.57 3.91
CA LEU A 63 -9.94 2.61 4.86
C LEU A 63 -9.12 3.70 4.14
N PRO A 64 -9.10 4.95 4.65
CA PRO A 64 -8.25 6.00 4.08
C PRO A 64 -6.79 5.54 4.03
N VAL A 65 -6.09 5.84 2.94
CA VAL A 65 -4.68 5.41 2.82
C VAL A 65 -3.79 6.06 3.88
N THR A 66 -4.14 7.25 4.34
CA THR A 66 -3.43 7.95 5.42
C THR A 66 -3.47 7.20 6.74
N THR A 67 -4.61 6.58 7.09
CA THR A 67 -4.70 5.68 8.25
C THR A 67 -3.68 4.53 8.13
N PHE A 68 -3.56 3.92 6.95
CA PHE A 68 -2.59 2.85 6.74
C PHE A 68 -1.14 3.36 6.81
N ILE A 69 -0.85 4.53 6.24
CA ILE A 69 0.45 5.19 6.28
C ILE A 69 0.86 5.53 7.73
N ARG A 70 -0.08 6.06 8.55
CA ARG A 70 0.14 6.30 9.97
C ARG A 70 0.46 5.02 10.74
N ALA A 71 -0.27 3.95 10.46
CA ALA A 71 -0.01 2.64 11.06
C ALA A 71 1.38 2.09 10.69
N LEU A 72 1.94 2.47 9.54
CA LEU A 72 3.30 2.13 9.11
C LEU A 72 4.39 3.04 9.70
N GLY A 73 4.02 4.13 10.42
CA GLY A 73 4.97 4.95 11.16
C GLY A 73 5.02 6.44 10.84
N LEU A 74 4.38 6.93 9.75
CA LEU A 74 4.25 8.37 9.49
C LEU A 74 3.05 8.92 10.29
N SER A 75 3.31 9.34 11.52
CA SER A 75 2.26 9.60 12.52
C SER A 75 1.44 10.87 12.25
N SER A 76 2.10 11.99 11.93
CA SER A 76 1.44 13.29 11.81
C SER A 76 1.11 13.67 10.37
N ASP A 77 0.14 14.59 10.19
CA ASP A 77 -0.20 15.17 8.89
C ASP A 77 1.00 15.84 8.24
N ALA A 78 1.80 16.56 9.04
CA ALA A 78 3.00 17.22 8.56
C ALA A 78 4.01 16.23 7.97
N GLN A 79 4.24 15.09 8.62
CA GLN A 79 5.11 14.03 8.09
C GLN A 79 4.57 13.43 6.79
N ILE A 80 3.27 13.24 6.70
CA ILE A 80 2.63 12.71 5.47
C ILE A 80 2.79 13.72 4.33
N LEU A 81 2.53 14.99 4.57
CA LEU A 81 2.66 16.05 3.56
C LEU A 81 4.13 16.28 3.16
N GLU A 82 5.06 16.23 4.11
CA GLU A 82 6.50 16.30 3.80
C GLU A 82 6.95 15.15 2.90
N PHE A 83 6.45 13.93 3.15
CA PHE A 83 6.86 12.74 2.41
C PHE A 83 6.21 12.62 1.02
N PHE A 84 4.91 12.93 0.91
CA PHE A 84 4.13 12.75 -0.32
C PHE A 84 3.90 14.06 -1.10
N GLY A 85 4.23 15.21 -0.52
CA GLY A 85 3.95 16.51 -1.09
C GLY A 85 2.51 17.00 -0.82
N GLU A 86 2.27 18.26 -1.14
CA GLU A 86 0.96 18.92 -0.98
C GLU A 86 0.04 18.63 -2.18
N ASP A 87 -0.31 17.37 -2.38
CA ASP A 87 -1.29 16.98 -3.39
C ASP A 87 -2.71 17.11 -2.81
N ALA A 88 -3.63 17.69 -3.60
CA ALA A 88 -5.01 17.90 -3.20
C ALA A 88 -5.73 16.60 -2.79
N ARG A 89 -5.36 15.45 -3.37
CA ARG A 89 -5.93 14.16 -3.03
C ARG A 89 -5.42 13.65 -1.68
N ILE A 90 -4.17 13.93 -1.36
CA ILE A 90 -3.60 13.61 -0.03
C ILE A 90 -4.30 14.44 1.03
N GLN A 91 -4.50 15.75 0.79
CA GLN A 91 -5.24 16.62 1.70
C GLN A 91 -6.68 16.16 1.91
N ALA A 92 -7.42 15.86 0.83
CA ALA A 92 -8.78 15.32 0.91
C ALA A 92 -8.84 13.98 1.68
N THR A 93 -7.78 13.18 1.58
CA THR A 93 -7.67 11.90 2.30
C THR A 93 -7.39 12.11 3.78
N ILE A 94 -6.55 13.08 4.14
CA ILE A 94 -6.29 13.47 5.53
C ILE A 94 -7.57 13.98 6.19
N GLU A 95 -8.34 14.84 5.52
CA GLU A 95 -9.63 15.35 6.03
C GLU A 95 -10.64 14.22 6.28
N LYS A 96 -10.57 13.13 5.51
CA LYS A 96 -11.43 11.96 5.67
C LYS A 96 -10.94 10.98 6.73
N ASP A 97 -9.67 11.07 7.13
CA ASP A 97 -9.07 10.21 8.13
C ASP A 97 -9.52 10.62 9.54
N SER A 98 -10.01 9.67 10.31
CA SER A 98 -10.43 9.88 11.69
C SER A 98 -9.32 9.68 12.71
N THR A 99 -8.11 9.30 12.26
CA THR A 99 -6.97 9.00 13.13
C THR A 99 -5.94 10.13 13.12
N ASN A 100 -5.30 10.38 14.25
CA ASN A 100 -4.36 11.50 14.41
C ASN A 100 -2.91 11.04 14.68
N ASN A 101 -2.74 9.78 15.01
CA ASN A 101 -1.44 9.21 15.37
C ASN A 101 -1.33 7.73 14.98
N THR A 102 -0.13 7.17 15.13
CA THR A 102 0.18 5.77 14.79
C THR A 102 -0.63 4.78 15.63
N GLU A 103 -0.85 5.04 16.90
CA GLU A 103 -1.56 4.12 17.78
C GLU A 103 -3.05 3.99 17.40
N GLU A 104 -3.72 5.12 17.20
CA GLU A 104 -5.11 5.15 16.72
C GLU A 104 -5.25 4.47 15.36
N ALA A 105 -4.32 4.74 14.46
CA ALA A 105 -4.30 4.14 13.13
C ALA A 105 -4.11 2.62 13.18
N LEU A 106 -3.21 2.13 14.02
CA LEU A 106 -3.02 0.68 14.24
C LEU A 106 -4.31 0.01 14.74
N LEU A 107 -4.97 0.64 15.73
CA LEU A 107 -6.22 0.12 16.25
C LEU A 107 -7.33 0.11 15.19
N GLU A 108 -7.43 1.16 14.37
CA GLU A 108 -8.44 1.23 13.30
C GLU A 108 -8.17 0.18 12.20
N VAL A 109 -6.92 0.01 11.77
CA VAL A 109 -6.53 -1.05 10.83
C VAL A 109 -6.88 -2.42 11.40
N TYR A 110 -6.57 -2.67 12.67
CA TYR A 110 -6.86 -3.94 13.32
C TYR A 110 -8.37 -4.23 13.38
N ARG A 111 -9.20 -3.24 13.73
CA ARG A 111 -10.67 -3.38 13.73
C ARG A 111 -11.22 -3.75 12.36
N LYS A 112 -10.64 -3.23 11.27
CA LYS A 112 -11.04 -3.58 9.90
C LYS A 112 -10.63 -5.00 9.52
N LEU A 113 -9.45 -5.44 9.97
CA LEU A 113 -8.92 -6.77 9.66
C LEU A 113 -9.55 -7.88 10.52
N ARG A 114 -9.84 -7.57 11.77
CA ARG A 114 -10.41 -8.53 12.76
C ARG A 114 -11.62 -7.96 13.50
N PRO A 115 -12.77 -7.87 12.82
CA PRO A 115 -13.99 -7.40 13.46
C PRO A 115 -14.38 -8.33 14.63
N GLY A 116 -14.69 -7.71 15.77
CA GLY A 116 -15.15 -8.45 16.98
C GLY A 116 -14.08 -8.79 18.00
N GLU A 117 -12.79 -8.63 17.69
CA GLU A 117 -11.71 -8.75 18.66
C GLU A 117 -11.41 -7.38 19.31
N PRO A 118 -11.24 -7.27 20.63
CA PRO A 118 -10.83 -6.04 21.27
C PRO A 118 -9.40 -5.69 20.87
N PRO A 119 -9.16 -4.53 20.25
CA PRO A 119 -7.84 -4.17 19.76
C PRO A 119 -6.95 -3.68 20.91
N THR A 120 -5.69 -4.12 20.93
CA THR A 120 -4.60 -3.49 21.68
C THR A 120 -3.52 -3.05 20.71
N VAL A 121 -2.74 -2.04 21.08
CA VAL A 121 -1.67 -1.50 20.20
C VAL A 121 -0.65 -2.60 19.86
N ASP A 122 -0.24 -3.38 20.86
CA ASP A 122 0.74 -4.46 20.66
C ASP A 122 0.22 -5.56 19.74
N SER A 123 -1.04 -5.98 19.91
CA SER A 123 -1.65 -7.00 19.06
C SER A 123 -1.84 -6.49 17.62
N ALA A 124 -2.21 -5.22 17.47
CA ALA A 124 -2.35 -4.58 16.16
C ALA A 124 -1.01 -4.46 15.42
N GLN A 125 0.03 -4.01 16.12
CA GLN A 125 1.39 -3.93 15.58
C GLN A 125 1.94 -5.31 15.18
N SER A 126 1.78 -6.30 16.07
CA SER A 126 2.21 -7.68 15.81
C SER A 126 1.48 -8.27 14.61
N HIS A 127 0.18 -7.99 14.48
CA HIS A 127 -0.62 -8.47 13.37
C HIS A 127 -0.21 -7.83 12.03
N LEU A 128 0.01 -6.51 12.01
CA LEU A 128 0.47 -5.79 10.84
C LEU A 128 1.86 -6.28 10.39
N ASN A 129 2.78 -6.46 11.34
CA ASN A 129 4.10 -7.01 11.09
C ASN A 129 4.03 -8.43 10.50
N ALA A 130 3.16 -9.27 11.04
CA ALA A 130 2.97 -10.62 10.53
C ALA A 130 2.39 -10.66 9.12
N LEU A 131 1.55 -9.69 8.73
CA LEU A 131 0.94 -9.63 7.40
C LEU A 131 1.92 -9.24 6.30
N PHE A 132 2.82 -8.27 6.56
CA PHE A 132 3.63 -7.64 5.51
C PHE A 132 5.13 -7.79 5.69
N PHE A 133 5.62 -8.04 6.92
CA PHE A 133 7.04 -8.03 7.24
C PHE A 133 7.59 -9.39 7.72
N ASP A 134 6.74 -10.41 7.88
CA ASP A 134 7.21 -11.78 8.12
C ASP A 134 7.46 -12.50 6.78
N ALA A 135 8.72 -12.77 6.46
CA ALA A 135 9.12 -13.44 5.23
C ALA A 135 8.49 -14.84 5.02
N ARG A 136 8.02 -15.47 6.09
CA ARG A 136 7.30 -16.75 6.01
C ARG A 136 5.86 -16.58 5.57
N ARG A 137 5.28 -15.39 5.74
CA ARG A 137 3.88 -15.09 5.46
C ARG A 137 3.68 -14.20 4.25
N TYR A 138 4.66 -13.34 3.93
CA TYR A 138 4.60 -12.42 2.81
C TYR A 138 5.83 -12.56 1.93
N ASP A 139 5.62 -12.80 0.65
CA ASP A 139 6.69 -12.90 -0.34
C ASP A 139 6.21 -12.42 -1.72
N LEU A 140 6.99 -11.55 -2.35
CA LEU A 140 6.74 -11.08 -3.72
C LEU A 140 7.32 -12.02 -4.79
N SER A 141 8.19 -12.96 -4.40
CA SER A 141 9.00 -13.78 -5.28
C SER A 141 9.93 -12.98 -6.23
N ARG A 142 10.79 -13.68 -6.97
CA ARG A 142 11.67 -13.02 -7.98
C ARG A 142 10.86 -12.33 -9.08
N VAL A 143 9.78 -12.95 -9.53
CA VAL A 143 8.90 -12.41 -10.58
C VAL A 143 8.20 -11.14 -10.14
N GLY A 144 7.62 -11.14 -8.94
CA GLY A 144 6.96 -9.96 -8.37
C GLY A 144 7.92 -8.81 -8.16
N ARG A 145 9.12 -9.07 -7.60
CA ARG A 145 10.17 -8.06 -7.40
C ARG A 145 10.64 -7.47 -8.72
N TYR A 146 10.86 -8.29 -9.74
CA TYR A 146 11.24 -7.83 -11.08
C TYR A 146 10.17 -6.90 -11.67
N LYS A 147 8.89 -7.31 -11.64
CA LYS A 147 7.79 -6.49 -12.16
C LYS A 147 7.59 -5.20 -11.36
N TYR A 148 7.76 -5.26 -10.06
CA TYR A 148 7.71 -4.09 -9.19
C TYR A 148 8.82 -3.10 -9.54
N ASN A 149 10.06 -3.56 -9.62
CA ASN A 149 11.23 -2.74 -9.95
C ASN A 149 11.14 -2.16 -11.36
N LYS A 150 10.60 -2.91 -12.33
CA LYS A 150 10.39 -2.40 -13.69
C LYS A 150 9.46 -1.18 -13.74
N LYS A 151 8.48 -1.10 -12.84
CA LYS A 151 7.51 0.01 -12.79
C LYS A 151 7.91 1.13 -11.83
N LEU A 152 8.56 0.80 -10.73
CA LEU A 152 8.85 1.70 -9.62
C LEU A 152 10.35 1.85 -9.30
N GLY A 153 11.22 1.23 -10.09
CA GLY A 153 12.68 1.33 -9.92
C GLY A 153 13.16 2.78 -10.05
N ILE A 154 13.97 3.22 -9.09
CA ILE A 154 14.46 4.60 -9.02
C ILE A 154 15.26 4.96 -10.28
N ALA A 155 16.17 4.11 -10.72
CA ALA A 155 17.06 4.38 -11.83
C ALA A 155 16.33 4.80 -13.13
N SER A 156 15.23 4.13 -13.47
CA SER A 156 14.41 4.46 -14.63
C SER A 156 13.58 5.73 -14.45
N ARG A 157 13.27 6.10 -13.20
CA ARG A 157 12.45 7.27 -12.89
C ARG A 157 13.23 8.57 -12.80
N ILE A 158 14.50 8.50 -12.40
CA ILE A 158 15.37 9.68 -12.29
C ILE A 158 16.15 9.98 -13.60
N ASN A 159 16.25 9.00 -14.49
CA ASN A 159 16.97 9.18 -15.75
C ASN A 159 16.32 10.28 -16.59
N GLY A 160 17.11 11.27 -17.00
CA GLY A 160 16.66 12.44 -17.76
C GLY A 160 16.09 13.59 -16.92
N HIS A 161 16.05 13.46 -15.60
CA HIS A 161 15.67 14.54 -14.69
C HIS A 161 16.90 15.28 -14.15
N ILE A 162 16.70 16.55 -13.80
CA ILE A 162 17.74 17.41 -13.20
C ILE A 162 17.73 17.15 -11.68
N VAL A 163 18.89 16.91 -11.10
CA VAL A 163 19.04 16.77 -9.64
C VAL A 163 18.81 18.11 -8.95
N ALA A 164 18.10 18.10 -7.83
CA ALA A 164 17.83 19.31 -7.03
C ALA A 164 19.09 19.83 -6.32
N GLU A 165 19.97 18.92 -5.91
CA GLU A 165 21.20 19.20 -5.20
C GLU A 165 22.36 18.38 -5.77
N PRO A 166 23.63 18.86 -5.69
CA PRO A 166 24.79 18.08 -6.11
C PRO A 166 24.88 16.76 -5.34
N ILE A 167 25.12 15.68 -6.06
CA ILE A 167 25.35 14.36 -5.44
C ILE A 167 26.84 14.26 -5.11
N ILE A 168 27.16 14.18 -3.81
CA ILE A 168 28.53 14.07 -3.33
C ILE A 168 28.84 12.62 -2.96
N ASN A 169 29.93 12.10 -3.49
CA ASN A 169 30.44 10.81 -3.07
C ASN A 169 30.93 10.89 -1.62
N SER A 170 30.26 10.19 -0.72
CA SER A 170 30.56 10.21 0.72
C SER A 170 31.98 9.70 1.08
N ARG A 171 32.66 9.00 0.16
CA ARG A 171 34.02 8.45 0.40
C ARG A 171 35.11 9.35 -0.16
N THR A 172 34.88 9.99 -1.31
CA THR A 172 35.92 10.79 -2.00
C THR A 172 35.69 12.29 -1.89
N GLY A 173 34.48 12.72 -1.53
CA GLY A 173 34.09 14.14 -1.52
C GLY A 173 33.88 14.73 -2.93
N GLU A 174 33.99 13.95 -3.98
CA GLU A 174 33.78 14.40 -5.35
C GLU A 174 32.27 14.58 -5.64
N VAL A 175 31.98 15.57 -6.49
CA VAL A 175 30.61 15.90 -6.95
C VAL A 175 30.29 15.16 -8.24
#